data_73e6d88d8243e49e2123860e61fd3e2b
#
_entry.id   73e6d88d8243e49e2123860e61fd3e2b
#
_cell.length_a   1.000
_cell.length_b   1.000
_cell.length_c   1.000
_cell.angle_alpha   90.00
_cell.angle_beta   90.00
_cell.angle_gamma   90.00
#
_symmetry.space_group_name_H-M   'P 1'
#
loop_
_entity.id
_entity.type
_entity.pdbx_description
1 polymer ?
#
loop_
_entity_poly.entity_id
_entity_poly.type
_entity_poly.pdbx_seq_one_letter_code
_entity_poly.pdbx_strand_id
1 'polypeptide(L)'
;MSTNATLKTIRTASCWLVVGAFCSFVAAAPEREGRWTEEQANRWYQQQPWLVGSNFVPSDAINELEMWQADTFDPAEIDREFGWAEKLGMDTMRVFLHNLLWEQDPVGFQKRMDQFLTIANRHHIRPMFVLFDSCWDPNPKLGPQHPPIPGVHNSGWVQSPGAGMLADPAKYSRLKDYVEGVMGAFANDPRILAWDLWNEPDNGNDSSYLHGEPKNKNEIIARLLPQVFAWARSAHPTQPLTSGVWHGDWTSTTTMTAVGKIEIEESDVISFHNYGWPEDFEAHVKLLLPYHRPIICTEYMARNIGSTFDTILPLAKKYHVGAINWGLVAGKSQTWIPWDSWQRPYVSDQPAVWQHDVFHPDGKPYREREVEIIRSLTSGGHASSNVTGATSR
;
A
#
# COMPACT_ATOMS: atom_id res chain seq x y z
N MET A 1 -29.05 -51.95 81.97
CA MET A 1 -29.83 -51.14 81.04
C MET A 1 -28.88 -50.70 79.92
N SER A 2 -29.05 -51.27 78.75
CA SER A 2 -28.18 -51.17 77.55
C SER A 2 -28.52 -49.94 76.76
N THR A 3 -27.56 -49.16 76.37
CA THR A 3 -27.70 -48.12 75.35
C THR A 3 -26.72 -48.37 74.21
N ASN A 4 -27.30 -48.79 73.07
CA ASN A 4 -26.60 -48.99 71.82
C ASN A 4 -26.30 -47.63 71.17
N ALA A 5 -25.05 -47.37 70.86
CA ALA A 5 -24.61 -46.25 70.02
C ALA A 5 -24.33 -46.73 68.59
N THR A 6 -25.09 -46.20 67.61
CA THR A 6 -24.96 -46.53 66.21
C THR A 6 -23.95 -45.57 65.55
N LEU A 7 -22.83 -46.11 65.04
CA LEU A 7 -21.88 -45.36 64.24
C LEU A 7 -22.48 -45.12 62.82
N LYS A 8 -22.56 -43.84 62.43
CA LYS A 8 -22.84 -43.44 61.04
C LYS A 8 -21.52 -43.23 60.29
N THR A 9 -21.30 -44.03 59.25
CA THR A 9 -20.16 -43.93 58.35
C THR A 9 -20.47 -42.82 57.31
N ILE A 10 -19.65 -41.79 57.33
CA ILE A 10 -19.70 -40.69 56.28
C ILE A 10 -18.86 -41.13 55.08
N ARG A 11 -19.48 -41.36 53.94
CA ARG A 11 -18.81 -41.57 52.68
C ARG A 11 -18.53 -40.19 52.04
N THR A 12 -17.26 -39.82 51.95
CA THR A 12 -16.77 -38.65 51.15
C THR A 12 -16.77 -39.01 49.66
N ALA A 13 -17.61 -38.35 48.89
CA ALA A 13 -17.61 -38.44 47.45
C ALA A 13 -16.58 -37.43 46.91
N SER A 14 -15.47 -37.93 46.35
CA SER A 14 -14.49 -37.10 45.64
C SER A 14 -15.05 -36.75 44.26
N CYS A 15 -15.37 -35.46 44.04
CA CYS A 15 -15.80 -34.93 42.75
C CYS A 15 -14.54 -34.59 41.99
N TRP A 16 -14.23 -35.32 40.90
CA TRP A 16 -13.17 -34.98 39.95
C TRP A 16 -13.73 -33.98 38.96
N LEU A 17 -13.27 -32.72 39.05
CA LEU A 17 -13.49 -31.69 38.02
C LEU A 17 -12.56 -31.99 36.84
N VAL A 18 -13.13 -32.50 35.77
CA VAL A 18 -12.46 -32.57 34.46
C VAL A 18 -12.55 -31.19 33.83
N VAL A 19 -11.47 -30.42 33.88
CA VAL A 19 -11.32 -29.18 33.11
C VAL A 19 -11.01 -29.57 31.67
N GLY A 20 -12.05 -29.64 30.85
CA GLY A 20 -11.89 -29.78 29.39
C GLY A 20 -11.33 -28.50 28.79
N ALA A 21 -10.07 -28.53 28.38
CA ALA A 21 -9.51 -27.47 27.54
C ALA A 21 -10.21 -27.49 26.16
N PHE A 22 -11.14 -26.60 25.95
CA PHE A 22 -11.67 -26.34 24.61
C PHE A 22 -10.58 -25.63 23.81
N CYS A 23 -9.77 -26.39 23.05
CA CYS A 23 -9.04 -25.83 21.92
C CYS A 23 -10.06 -25.43 20.85
N SER A 24 -10.38 -24.18 20.77
CA SER A 24 -11.11 -23.62 19.62
C SER A 24 -10.19 -23.74 18.40
N PHE A 25 -10.39 -24.75 17.58
CA PHE A 25 -9.85 -24.78 16.23
C PHE A 25 -10.54 -23.66 15.46
N VAL A 26 -9.86 -22.55 15.28
CA VAL A 26 -10.23 -21.59 14.23
C VAL A 26 -10.00 -22.35 12.92
N ALA A 27 -11.07 -22.76 12.25
CA ALA A 27 -10.98 -23.35 10.93
C ALA A 27 -10.29 -22.33 10.03
N ALA A 28 -9.13 -22.69 9.47
CA ALA A 28 -8.48 -21.88 8.45
C ALA A 28 -9.50 -21.62 7.33
N ALA A 29 -9.64 -20.38 6.90
CA ALA A 29 -10.46 -20.05 5.76
C ALA A 29 -9.99 -20.91 4.56
N PRO A 30 -10.89 -21.39 3.69
CA PRO A 30 -10.51 -22.20 2.55
C PRO A 30 -9.46 -21.47 1.72
N GLU A 31 -8.36 -22.15 1.42
CA GLU A 31 -7.30 -21.61 0.56
C GLU A 31 -7.91 -21.18 -0.77
N ARG A 32 -7.77 -19.92 -1.13
CA ARG A 32 -8.24 -19.40 -2.42
C ARG A 32 -7.23 -19.79 -3.49
N GLU A 33 -7.74 -20.19 -4.64
CA GLU A 33 -6.92 -20.68 -5.74
C GLU A 33 -5.85 -19.64 -6.15
N GLY A 34 -4.58 -20.03 -6.08
CA GLY A 34 -3.43 -19.21 -6.43
C GLY A 34 -3.01 -18.14 -5.40
N ARG A 35 -3.71 -17.99 -4.27
CA ARG A 35 -3.25 -17.17 -3.15
C ARG A 35 -2.04 -17.83 -2.48
N TRP A 36 -1.01 -17.05 -2.16
CA TRP A 36 0.12 -17.57 -1.39
C TRP A 36 -0.32 -18.08 -0.02
N THR A 37 0.26 -19.20 0.42
CA THR A 37 0.11 -19.65 1.80
C THR A 37 0.75 -18.65 2.76
N GLU A 38 0.35 -18.66 4.04
CA GLU A 38 0.98 -17.82 5.06
C GLU A 38 2.49 -18.08 5.16
N GLU A 39 2.91 -19.34 5.05
CA GLU A 39 4.32 -19.71 5.06
C GLU A 39 5.08 -19.14 3.86
N GLN A 40 4.49 -19.17 2.66
CA GLN A 40 5.10 -18.62 1.46
C GLN A 40 5.28 -17.11 1.58
N ALA A 41 4.24 -16.39 2.01
CA ALA A 41 4.28 -14.96 2.22
C ALA A 41 5.32 -14.55 3.28
N ASN A 42 5.35 -15.27 4.41
CA ASN A 42 6.31 -14.99 5.48
C ASN A 42 7.75 -15.32 5.07
N ARG A 43 7.99 -16.42 4.32
CA ARG A 43 9.33 -16.72 3.78
C ARG A 43 9.81 -15.64 2.81
N TRP A 44 8.92 -15.15 1.94
CA TRP A 44 9.24 -14.04 1.04
C TRP A 44 9.62 -12.78 1.82
N TYR A 45 8.84 -12.41 2.84
CA TYR A 45 9.07 -11.19 3.62
C TYR A 45 10.35 -11.26 4.46
N GLN A 46 10.69 -12.43 5.01
CA GLN A 46 11.93 -12.66 5.75
C GLN A 46 13.20 -12.50 4.90
N GLN A 47 13.08 -12.59 3.58
CA GLN A 47 14.18 -12.36 2.64
C GLN A 47 14.34 -10.88 2.27
N GLN A 48 13.40 -10.03 2.67
CA GLN A 48 13.47 -8.60 2.43
C GLN A 48 14.22 -7.89 3.57
N PRO A 49 14.90 -6.76 3.30
CA PRO A 49 15.23 -5.83 4.37
C PRO A 49 13.95 -5.31 5.02
N TRP A 50 14.06 -4.56 6.12
CA TRP A 50 12.88 -3.83 6.61
C TRP A 50 12.51 -2.77 5.57
N LEU A 51 11.38 -2.96 4.91
CA LEU A 51 10.92 -2.15 3.78
C LEU A 51 10.58 -0.72 4.23
N VAL A 52 11.26 0.25 3.66
CA VAL A 52 10.98 1.67 3.86
C VAL A 52 10.98 2.38 2.51
N GLY A 53 9.97 3.19 2.27
CA GLY A 53 9.84 3.88 0.99
C GLY A 53 8.84 5.02 1.01
N SER A 54 8.51 5.48 -0.18
CA SER A 54 7.52 6.53 -0.41
C SER A 54 6.58 6.17 -1.57
N ASN A 55 5.36 6.65 -1.54
CA ASN A 55 4.55 6.78 -2.74
C ASN A 55 5.21 7.83 -3.63
N PHE A 56 5.35 7.52 -4.91
CA PHE A 56 6.18 8.28 -5.83
C PHE A 56 5.43 8.68 -7.10
N VAL A 57 5.46 9.96 -7.37
CA VAL A 57 5.27 10.61 -8.65
C VAL A 57 6.39 11.65 -8.77
N PRO A 58 7.09 11.77 -9.91
CA PRO A 58 8.16 12.76 -10.03
C PRO A 58 7.60 14.18 -9.91
N SER A 59 8.39 15.09 -9.37
CA SER A 59 7.93 16.45 -9.03
C SER A 59 7.46 17.27 -10.24
N ASP A 60 7.86 16.88 -11.44
CA ASP A 60 7.46 17.50 -12.71
C ASP A 60 6.19 16.91 -13.33
N ALA A 61 5.59 15.88 -12.72
CA ALA A 61 4.31 15.29 -13.13
C ALA A 61 3.19 15.61 -12.14
N ILE A 62 1.99 15.89 -12.67
CA ILE A 62 0.81 16.19 -11.86
C ILE A 62 0.06 14.91 -11.44
N ASN A 63 0.19 13.85 -12.24
CA ASN A 63 -0.47 12.57 -12.05
C ASN A 63 0.29 11.44 -12.79
N GLU A 64 -0.21 10.22 -12.66
CA GLU A 64 0.34 9.04 -13.30
C GLU A 64 0.26 9.07 -14.83
N LEU A 65 -0.69 9.78 -15.45
CA LEU A 65 -0.72 9.96 -16.90
C LEU A 65 0.44 10.84 -17.37
N GLU A 66 0.66 12.00 -16.73
CA GLU A 66 1.80 12.87 -17.07
C GLU A 66 3.14 12.17 -16.79
N MET A 67 3.23 11.41 -15.72
CA MET A 67 4.42 10.62 -15.40
C MET A 67 4.78 9.60 -16.50
N TRP A 68 3.78 8.95 -17.10
CA TRP A 68 4.03 7.79 -17.95
C TRP A 68 3.81 7.98 -19.45
N GLN A 69 3.17 9.07 -19.91
CA GLN A 69 3.00 9.33 -21.34
C GLN A 69 4.35 9.56 -22.03
N ALA A 70 4.45 9.17 -23.32
CA ALA A 70 5.70 9.24 -24.07
C ALA A 70 6.30 10.65 -24.16
N ASP A 71 5.43 11.66 -24.23
CA ASP A 71 5.82 13.05 -24.41
C ASP A 71 6.29 13.73 -23.11
N THR A 72 5.98 13.13 -21.95
CA THR A 72 6.21 13.74 -20.63
C THR A 72 7.02 12.86 -19.68
N PHE A 73 7.31 11.61 -20.07
CA PHE A 73 8.14 10.69 -19.27
C PHE A 73 9.56 11.24 -19.15
N ASP A 74 9.96 11.64 -17.95
CA ASP A 74 11.29 12.19 -17.66
C ASP A 74 12.16 11.23 -16.83
N PRO A 75 13.00 10.39 -17.48
CA PRO A 75 13.89 9.49 -16.78
C PRO A 75 15.00 10.19 -16.00
N ALA A 76 15.35 11.44 -16.35
CA ALA A 76 16.39 12.18 -15.65
C ALA A 76 15.85 12.73 -14.31
N GLU A 77 14.60 13.18 -14.28
CA GLU A 77 13.95 13.58 -13.04
C GLU A 77 13.78 12.40 -12.09
N ILE A 78 13.29 11.26 -12.60
CA ILE A 78 13.14 10.02 -11.82
C ILE A 78 14.49 9.58 -11.22
N ASP A 79 15.54 9.59 -12.00
CA ASP A 79 16.90 9.21 -11.55
C ASP A 79 17.40 10.14 -10.44
N ARG A 80 17.19 11.44 -10.60
CA ARG A 80 17.58 12.47 -9.62
C ARG A 80 16.88 12.26 -8.28
N GLU A 81 15.56 12.09 -8.30
CA GLU A 81 14.74 11.95 -7.10
C GLU A 81 14.97 10.61 -6.40
N PHE A 82 15.19 9.54 -7.16
CA PHE A 82 15.58 8.25 -6.59
C PHE A 82 16.96 8.30 -5.92
N GLY A 83 17.88 9.12 -6.44
CA GLY A 83 19.17 9.38 -5.78
C GLY A 83 19.00 10.07 -4.42
N TRP A 84 17.94 10.83 -4.19
CA TRP A 84 17.62 11.39 -2.86
C TRP A 84 17.02 10.34 -1.94
N ALA A 85 16.12 9.51 -2.46
CA ALA A 85 15.52 8.40 -1.71
C ALA A 85 16.54 7.35 -1.26
N GLU A 86 17.47 6.98 -2.14
CA GLU A 86 18.60 6.09 -1.83
C GLU A 86 19.43 6.62 -0.64
N LYS A 87 19.70 7.94 -0.63
CA LYS A 87 20.43 8.60 0.49
C LYS A 87 19.66 8.59 1.80
N LEU A 88 18.35 8.37 1.78
CA LEU A 88 17.53 8.11 2.97
C LEU A 88 17.56 6.65 3.40
N GLY A 89 18.13 5.75 2.60
CA GLY A 89 18.07 4.30 2.79
C GLY A 89 16.71 3.71 2.49
N MET A 90 15.91 4.36 1.64
CA MET A 90 14.68 3.81 1.11
C MET A 90 15.00 2.72 0.08
N ASP A 91 14.30 1.60 0.14
CA ASP A 91 14.51 0.42 -0.70
C ASP A 91 13.29 0.05 -1.56
N THR A 92 12.20 0.79 -1.40
CA THR A 92 11.00 0.61 -2.21
C THR A 92 10.33 1.93 -2.54
N MET A 93 9.58 1.96 -3.65
CA MET A 93 8.66 3.04 -4.01
C MET A 93 7.33 2.44 -4.43
N ARG A 94 6.22 3.00 -3.97
CA ARG A 94 4.88 2.64 -4.45
C ARG A 94 4.51 3.58 -5.58
N VAL A 95 4.24 3.00 -6.77
CA VAL A 95 4.19 3.76 -8.03
C VAL A 95 2.94 3.38 -8.81
N PHE A 96 2.16 4.38 -9.18
CA PHE A 96 0.86 4.20 -9.81
C PHE A 96 0.97 4.07 -11.32
N LEU A 97 0.26 3.10 -11.87
CA LEU A 97 0.09 2.87 -13.30
C LEU A 97 -1.33 3.29 -13.73
N HIS A 98 -1.59 3.33 -15.04
CA HIS A 98 -2.92 3.69 -15.53
C HIS A 98 -3.33 2.86 -16.75
N ASN A 99 -4.55 2.33 -16.77
CA ASN A 99 -5.05 1.48 -17.86
C ASN A 99 -5.07 2.16 -19.23
N LEU A 100 -5.33 3.47 -19.29
CA LEU A 100 -5.35 4.20 -20.56
C LEU A 100 -3.98 4.23 -21.27
N LEU A 101 -2.87 4.16 -20.51
CA LEU A 101 -1.51 4.10 -21.09
C LEU A 101 -1.29 2.78 -21.83
N TRP A 102 -1.78 1.68 -21.28
CA TRP A 102 -1.77 0.38 -21.93
C TRP A 102 -2.64 0.37 -23.18
N GLU A 103 -3.85 0.90 -23.09
CA GLU A 103 -4.78 0.96 -24.22
C GLU A 103 -4.25 1.82 -25.36
N GLN A 104 -3.51 2.89 -25.07
CA GLN A 104 -2.93 3.80 -26.06
C GLN A 104 -1.72 3.19 -26.77
N ASP A 105 -0.76 2.66 -26.02
CA ASP A 105 0.54 2.18 -26.52
C ASP A 105 1.15 1.15 -25.57
N PRO A 106 0.70 -0.10 -25.61
CA PRO A 106 1.17 -1.14 -24.71
C PRO A 106 2.68 -1.40 -24.83
N VAL A 107 3.23 -1.35 -26.05
CA VAL A 107 4.65 -1.59 -26.30
C VAL A 107 5.52 -0.44 -25.77
N GLY A 108 5.13 0.78 -26.02
CA GLY A 108 5.86 1.96 -25.53
C GLY A 108 5.73 2.08 -24.00
N PHE A 109 4.57 1.76 -23.44
CA PHE A 109 4.38 1.77 -21.98
C PHE A 109 5.27 0.73 -21.30
N GLN A 110 5.35 -0.51 -21.81
CA GLN A 110 6.27 -1.52 -21.29
C GLN A 110 7.74 -1.06 -21.35
N LYS A 111 8.15 -0.40 -22.44
CA LYS A 111 9.53 0.13 -22.55
C LYS A 111 9.82 1.19 -21.51
N ARG A 112 8.87 2.09 -21.23
CA ARG A 112 9.01 3.11 -20.17
C ARG A 112 9.05 2.49 -18.78
N MET A 113 8.23 1.47 -18.51
CA MET A 113 8.30 0.69 -17.28
C MET A 113 9.66 -0.02 -17.11
N ASP A 114 10.21 -0.62 -18.17
CA ASP A 114 11.53 -1.26 -18.12
C ASP A 114 12.66 -0.25 -17.88
N GLN A 115 12.57 0.93 -18.51
CA GLN A 115 13.52 2.03 -18.24
C GLN A 115 13.41 2.53 -16.80
N PHE A 116 12.20 2.70 -16.28
CA PHE A 116 11.96 3.06 -14.89
C PHE A 116 12.55 2.02 -13.92
N LEU A 117 12.29 0.72 -14.16
CA LEU A 117 12.87 -0.37 -13.38
C LEU A 117 14.39 -0.40 -13.43
N THR A 118 14.99 -0.05 -14.57
CA THR A 118 16.44 0.07 -14.72
C THR A 118 17.00 1.20 -13.87
N ILE A 119 16.31 2.34 -13.81
CA ILE A 119 16.66 3.48 -12.94
C ILE A 119 16.51 3.06 -11.47
N ALA A 120 15.37 2.53 -11.08
CA ALA A 120 15.09 2.09 -9.71
C ALA A 120 16.17 1.10 -9.21
N ASN A 121 16.51 0.12 -10.03
CA ASN A 121 17.52 -0.88 -9.69
C ASN A 121 18.93 -0.30 -9.48
N ARG A 122 19.29 0.78 -10.18
CA ARG A 122 20.57 1.51 -9.95
C ARG A 122 20.64 2.13 -8.56
N HIS A 123 19.50 2.54 -8.03
CA HIS A 123 19.33 3.13 -6.69
C HIS A 123 18.94 2.10 -5.63
N HIS A 124 19.04 0.80 -5.94
CA HIS A 124 18.68 -0.29 -5.03
C HIS A 124 17.21 -0.24 -4.57
N ILE A 125 16.33 0.37 -5.38
CA ILE A 125 14.91 0.51 -5.13
C ILE A 125 14.14 -0.54 -5.94
N ARG A 126 13.23 -1.26 -5.29
CA ARG A 126 12.32 -2.22 -5.91
C ARG A 126 10.89 -1.70 -5.82
N PRO A 127 10.28 -1.27 -6.93
CA PRO A 127 8.94 -0.70 -6.90
C PRO A 127 7.85 -1.71 -6.50
N MET A 128 6.84 -1.22 -5.78
CA MET A 128 5.51 -1.80 -5.68
C MET A 128 4.61 -1.04 -6.65
N PHE A 129 4.18 -1.69 -7.73
CA PHE A 129 3.30 -1.04 -8.71
C PHE A 129 1.83 -1.15 -8.30
N VAL A 130 1.11 -0.04 -8.41
CA VAL A 130 -0.34 0.06 -8.22
C VAL A 130 -1.01 0.02 -9.59
N LEU A 131 -1.90 -0.96 -9.82
CA LEU A 131 -2.55 -1.13 -11.13
C LEU A 131 -3.75 -0.20 -11.31
N PHE A 132 -4.60 -0.12 -10.29
CA PHE A 132 -5.81 0.71 -10.29
C PHE A 132 -5.83 1.65 -9.09
N ASP A 133 -6.53 2.76 -9.25
CA ASP A 133 -6.68 3.77 -8.22
C ASP A 133 -8.08 4.39 -8.26
N SER A 134 -8.71 4.55 -7.11
CA SER A 134 -10.02 5.18 -6.99
C SER A 134 -9.98 6.61 -6.44
N CYS A 135 -8.78 7.22 -6.34
CA CYS A 135 -8.63 8.55 -5.78
C CYS A 135 -8.76 9.66 -6.82
N TRP A 136 -9.43 10.70 -6.43
CA TRP A 136 -9.64 12.02 -7.00
C TRP A 136 -10.49 12.03 -8.29
N ASP A 137 -10.02 12.63 -9.41
CA ASP A 137 -10.86 12.88 -10.58
C ASP A 137 -11.29 11.57 -11.28
N PRO A 138 -12.58 11.26 -11.32
CA PRO A 138 -13.11 10.03 -11.93
C PRO A 138 -13.15 10.07 -13.48
N ASN A 139 -12.66 11.14 -14.10
CA ASN A 139 -12.73 11.35 -15.55
C ASN A 139 -11.34 11.49 -16.22
N PRO A 140 -10.46 10.47 -16.14
CA PRO A 140 -9.14 10.52 -16.70
C PRO A 140 -9.16 10.73 -18.24
N LYS A 141 -8.17 11.48 -18.75
CA LYS A 141 -8.02 11.71 -20.20
C LYS A 141 -6.54 11.69 -20.57
N LEU A 142 -6.22 10.97 -21.64
CA LEU A 142 -4.90 11.02 -22.27
C LEU A 142 -4.61 12.41 -22.87
N GLY A 143 -3.33 12.67 -23.12
CA GLY A 143 -2.83 13.92 -23.66
C GLY A 143 -2.38 14.90 -22.59
N PRO A 144 -2.21 16.18 -22.92
CA PRO A 144 -1.76 17.19 -21.98
C PRO A 144 -2.66 17.25 -20.75
N GLN A 145 -2.06 17.14 -19.57
CA GLN A 145 -2.77 17.27 -18.31
C GLN A 145 -2.94 18.76 -17.98
N HIS A 146 -4.01 19.11 -17.27
CA HIS A 146 -4.21 20.50 -16.83
C HIS A 146 -3.20 20.86 -15.72
N PRO A 147 -2.83 22.15 -15.59
CA PRO A 147 -2.01 22.56 -14.48
C PRO A 147 -2.75 22.34 -13.15
N PRO A 148 -2.02 22.19 -12.02
CA PRO A 148 -2.65 22.07 -10.72
C PRO A 148 -3.52 23.27 -10.40
N ILE A 149 -4.63 23.06 -9.68
CA ILE A 149 -5.39 24.16 -9.11
C ILE A 149 -4.51 24.78 -8.01
N PRO A 150 -4.16 26.08 -8.11
CA PRO A 150 -3.24 26.69 -7.16
C PRO A 150 -3.71 26.54 -5.73
N GLY A 151 -2.84 26.04 -4.85
CA GLY A 151 -3.12 25.91 -3.43
C GLY A 151 -4.09 24.76 -3.07
N VAL A 152 -4.34 23.81 -3.96
CA VAL A 152 -5.23 22.65 -3.72
C VAL A 152 -4.45 21.35 -3.81
N HIS A 153 -4.52 20.55 -2.76
CA HIS A 153 -3.89 19.25 -2.64
C HIS A 153 -4.29 18.31 -3.78
N ASN A 154 -3.30 17.76 -4.46
CA ASN A 154 -3.44 16.66 -5.42
C ASN A 154 -4.57 16.85 -6.46
N SER A 155 -4.79 18.11 -6.86
CA SER A 155 -5.94 18.52 -7.66
C SER A 155 -5.93 18.08 -9.12
N GLY A 156 -4.86 17.48 -9.60
CA GLY A 156 -4.74 16.94 -10.95
C GLY A 156 -4.65 15.42 -11.00
N TRP A 157 -4.72 14.73 -9.86
CA TRP A 157 -4.69 13.28 -9.80
C TRP A 157 -5.97 12.67 -10.39
N VAL A 158 -5.85 11.56 -11.11
CA VAL A 158 -6.95 10.93 -11.84
C VAL A 158 -7.12 9.46 -11.46
N GLN A 159 -8.34 8.95 -11.56
CA GLN A 159 -8.64 7.54 -11.27
C GLN A 159 -8.26 6.60 -12.41
N SER A 160 -7.85 5.40 -12.06
CA SER A 160 -7.69 4.25 -12.95
C SER A 160 -8.43 3.03 -12.36
N PRO A 161 -9.48 2.50 -13.00
CA PRO A 161 -10.15 3.03 -14.18
C PRO A 161 -11.04 4.22 -13.82
N GLY A 162 -11.31 5.10 -14.80
CA GLY A 162 -12.27 6.18 -14.61
C GLY A 162 -13.70 5.66 -14.45
N ALA A 163 -14.57 6.51 -13.84
CA ALA A 163 -15.96 6.15 -13.49
C ALA A 163 -16.77 5.61 -14.66
N GLY A 164 -16.60 6.15 -15.87
CA GLY A 164 -17.32 5.69 -17.06
C GLY A 164 -16.94 4.28 -17.53
N MET A 165 -15.74 3.79 -17.17
CA MET A 165 -15.33 2.40 -17.41
C MET A 165 -15.77 1.51 -16.26
N LEU A 166 -15.63 2.00 -15.03
CA LEU A 166 -16.05 1.29 -13.82
C LEU A 166 -17.55 0.97 -13.82
N ALA A 167 -18.39 1.90 -14.31
CA ALA A 167 -19.85 1.73 -14.37
C ALA A 167 -20.33 0.80 -15.49
N ASP A 168 -19.47 0.38 -16.42
CA ASP A 168 -19.88 -0.39 -17.62
C ASP A 168 -19.18 -1.76 -17.70
N PRO A 169 -19.83 -2.84 -17.23
CA PRO A 169 -19.24 -4.18 -17.26
C PRO A 169 -18.85 -4.68 -18.66
N ALA A 170 -19.43 -4.12 -19.74
CA ALA A 170 -19.05 -4.48 -21.10
C ALA A 170 -17.61 -4.06 -21.46
N LYS A 171 -17.02 -3.15 -20.67
CA LYS A 171 -15.65 -2.67 -20.83
C LYS A 171 -14.61 -3.44 -20.02
N TYR A 172 -15.02 -4.34 -19.12
CA TYR A 172 -14.11 -5.02 -18.20
C TYR A 172 -13.09 -5.93 -18.90
N SER A 173 -13.37 -6.39 -20.12
CA SER A 173 -12.36 -7.10 -20.94
C SER A 173 -11.11 -6.22 -21.18
N ARG A 174 -11.26 -4.90 -21.33
CA ARG A 174 -10.13 -3.97 -21.49
C ARG A 174 -9.30 -3.84 -20.22
N LEU A 175 -9.95 -3.87 -19.04
CA LEU A 175 -9.27 -3.87 -17.75
C LEU A 175 -8.52 -5.19 -17.56
N LYS A 176 -9.14 -6.31 -17.95
CA LYS A 176 -8.49 -7.63 -17.94
C LYS A 176 -7.25 -7.63 -18.83
N ASP A 177 -7.36 -7.17 -20.08
CA ASP A 177 -6.25 -7.08 -21.02
C ASP A 177 -5.10 -6.22 -20.48
N TYR A 178 -5.41 -5.15 -19.77
CA TYR A 178 -4.41 -4.32 -19.10
C TYR A 178 -3.71 -5.06 -17.96
N VAL A 179 -4.47 -5.67 -17.04
CA VAL A 179 -3.90 -6.39 -15.89
C VAL A 179 -3.04 -7.55 -16.35
N GLU A 180 -3.58 -8.43 -17.22
CA GLU A 180 -2.88 -9.60 -17.72
C GLU A 180 -1.68 -9.22 -18.60
N GLY A 181 -1.80 -8.16 -19.39
CA GLY A 181 -0.75 -7.67 -20.26
C GLY A 181 0.43 -7.06 -19.51
N VAL A 182 0.17 -6.13 -18.58
CA VAL A 182 1.22 -5.52 -17.76
C VAL A 182 1.88 -6.56 -16.88
N MET A 183 1.12 -7.33 -16.14
CA MET A 183 1.68 -8.32 -15.23
C MET A 183 2.38 -9.45 -15.97
N GLY A 184 1.82 -9.91 -17.10
CA GLY A 184 2.46 -10.95 -17.93
C GLY A 184 3.82 -10.52 -18.48
N ALA A 185 3.98 -9.23 -18.82
CA ALA A 185 5.27 -8.69 -19.28
C ALA A 185 6.35 -8.69 -18.19
N PHE A 186 5.97 -8.58 -16.92
CA PHE A 186 6.88 -8.41 -15.79
C PHE A 186 6.71 -9.45 -14.67
N ALA A 187 5.98 -10.54 -14.92
CA ALA A 187 5.64 -11.56 -13.91
C ALA A 187 6.82 -12.15 -13.16
N ASN A 188 7.99 -12.25 -13.80
CA ASN A 188 9.21 -12.80 -13.22
C ASN A 188 10.34 -11.79 -13.08
N ASP A 189 10.03 -10.49 -13.12
CA ASP A 189 11.05 -9.45 -13.01
C ASP A 189 11.45 -9.24 -11.53
N PRO A 190 12.68 -9.58 -11.13
CA PRO A 190 13.12 -9.47 -9.74
C PRO A 190 13.29 -8.02 -9.26
N ARG A 191 13.26 -7.04 -10.19
CA ARG A 191 13.31 -5.62 -9.87
C ARG A 191 12.01 -5.12 -9.24
N ILE A 192 10.90 -5.87 -9.39
CA ILE A 192 9.60 -5.52 -8.81
C ILE A 192 9.46 -6.19 -7.43
N LEU A 193 9.07 -5.41 -6.42
CA LEU A 193 8.85 -5.89 -5.06
C LEU A 193 7.52 -6.64 -4.93
N ALA A 194 6.44 -5.99 -5.34
CA ALA A 194 5.07 -6.47 -5.18
C ALA A 194 4.12 -5.77 -6.17
N TRP A 195 2.89 -6.27 -6.28
CA TRP A 195 1.80 -5.67 -7.03
C TRP A 195 0.67 -5.28 -6.08
N ASP A 196 0.33 -4.00 -6.05
CA ASP A 196 -0.86 -3.47 -5.41
C ASP A 196 -1.96 -3.35 -6.48
N LEU A 197 -2.98 -4.16 -6.36
CA LEU A 197 -3.94 -4.30 -7.44
C LEU A 197 -4.92 -3.14 -7.54
N TRP A 198 -5.21 -2.50 -6.41
CA TRP A 198 -6.12 -1.36 -6.38
C TRP A 198 -5.90 -0.50 -5.14
N ASN A 199 -5.59 0.78 -5.34
CA ASN A 199 -5.55 1.77 -4.28
C ASN A 199 -6.95 2.23 -3.89
N GLU A 200 -7.31 2.11 -2.61
CA GLU A 200 -8.56 2.61 -2.03
C GLU A 200 -9.79 2.37 -2.91
N PRO A 201 -10.09 1.11 -3.29
CA PRO A 201 -11.01 0.80 -4.39
C PRO A 201 -12.42 1.35 -4.19
N ASP A 202 -12.88 1.50 -2.97
CA ASP A 202 -14.20 2.01 -2.60
C ASP A 202 -14.19 3.49 -2.13
N ASN A 203 -13.10 4.24 -2.40
CA ASN A 203 -13.04 5.67 -2.07
C ASN A 203 -14.10 6.45 -2.86
N GLY A 204 -15.00 7.14 -2.14
CA GLY A 204 -16.10 7.93 -2.72
C GLY A 204 -15.71 9.36 -3.11
N ASN A 205 -14.50 9.81 -2.78
CA ASN A 205 -14.02 11.19 -3.02
C ASN A 205 -14.98 12.28 -2.53
N ASP A 206 -15.56 12.07 -1.35
CA ASP A 206 -16.66 12.88 -0.79
C ASP A 206 -16.31 14.37 -0.64
N SER A 207 -15.02 14.67 -0.46
CA SER A 207 -14.53 16.04 -0.26
C SER A 207 -14.33 16.81 -1.57
N SER A 208 -14.28 16.11 -2.74
CA SER A 208 -13.83 16.70 -4.00
C SER A 208 -14.70 16.32 -5.21
N TYR A 209 -14.87 15.03 -5.48
CA TYR A 209 -15.47 14.53 -6.73
C TYR A 209 -16.69 13.63 -6.54
N LEU A 210 -17.36 13.64 -5.40
CA LEU A 210 -18.50 12.78 -5.07
C LEU A 210 -19.54 12.66 -6.18
N HIS A 211 -19.84 13.75 -6.87
CA HIS A 211 -20.84 13.75 -7.93
C HIS A 211 -20.40 13.09 -9.23
N GLY A 212 -19.10 12.81 -9.39
CA GLY A 212 -18.55 12.09 -10.53
C GLY A 212 -18.55 10.58 -10.38
N GLU A 213 -18.75 10.09 -9.17
CA GLU A 213 -18.67 8.67 -8.83
C GLU A 213 -19.97 7.90 -9.16
N PRO A 214 -19.88 6.61 -9.52
CA PRO A 214 -21.05 5.74 -9.60
C PRO A 214 -21.72 5.61 -8.23
N LYS A 215 -23.04 5.79 -8.15
CA LYS A 215 -23.78 5.72 -6.88
C LYS A 215 -23.66 4.38 -6.15
N ASN A 216 -23.38 3.30 -6.87
CA ASN A 216 -23.21 1.94 -6.36
C ASN A 216 -21.77 1.46 -6.48
N LYS A 217 -20.78 2.36 -6.31
CA LYS A 217 -19.35 2.06 -6.45
C LYS A 217 -18.92 0.86 -5.60
N ASN A 218 -19.32 0.83 -4.33
CA ASN A 218 -18.96 -0.26 -3.41
C ASN A 218 -19.44 -1.63 -3.88
N GLU A 219 -20.66 -1.73 -4.43
CA GLU A 219 -21.19 -2.99 -4.98
C GLU A 219 -20.49 -3.37 -6.29
N ILE A 220 -20.08 -2.40 -7.09
CA ILE A 220 -19.29 -2.64 -8.30
C ILE A 220 -17.93 -3.19 -7.91
N ILE A 221 -17.23 -2.54 -7.01
CA ILE A 221 -15.91 -2.93 -6.53
C ILE A 221 -15.96 -4.30 -5.85
N ALA A 222 -16.94 -4.56 -4.98
CA ALA A 222 -17.07 -5.87 -4.34
C ALA A 222 -17.23 -7.03 -5.34
N ARG A 223 -17.72 -6.76 -6.55
CA ARG A 223 -17.81 -7.77 -7.63
C ARG A 223 -16.58 -7.79 -8.53
N LEU A 224 -15.93 -6.64 -8.74
CA LEU A 224 -14.82 -6.51 -9.70
C LEU A 224 -13.46 -6.86 -9.07
N LEU A 225 -13.19 -6.45 -7.84
CA LEU A 225 -11.91 -6.65 -7.17
C LEU A 225 -11.48 -8.14 -7.11
N PRO A 226 -12.36 -9.11 -6.80
CA PRO A 226 -11.99 -10.53 -6.90
C PRO A 226 -11.61 -10.97 -8.31
N GLN A 227 -12.21 -10.37 -9.34
CA GLN A 227 -11.85 -10.65 -10.73
C GLN A 227 -10.47 -10.08 -11.06
N VAL A 228 -10.14 -8.89 -10.55
CA VAL A 228 -8.81 -8.28 -10.72
C VAL A 228 -7.73 -9.18 -10.10
N PHE A 229 -7.96 -9.70 -8.89
CA PHE A 229 -7.06 -10.68 -8.28
C PHE A 229 -6.92 -11.94 -9.15
N ALA A 230 -8.02 -12.46 -9.68
CA ALA A 230 -7.98 -13.65 -10.57
C ALA A 230 -7.20 -13.37 -11.87
N TRP A 231 -7.39 -12.22 -12.51
CA TRP A 231 -6.62 -11.81 -13.69
C TRP A 231 -5.13 -11.66 -13.38
N ALA A 232 -4.81 -11.01 -12.24
CA ALA A 232 -3.43 -10.86 -11.79
C ALA A 232 -2.75 -12.21 -11.54
N ARG A 233 -3.44 -13.16 -10.90
CA ARG A 233 -2.93 -14.51 -10.65
C ARG A 233 -2.74 -15.32 -11.93
N SER A 234 -3.57 -15.08 -12.96
CA SER A 234 -3.43 -15.79 -14.25
C SER A 234 -2.12 -15.46 -14.98
N ALA A 235 -1.48 -14.32 -14.66
CA ALA A 235 -0.15 -13.98 -15.15
C ALA A 235 0.99 -14.73 -14.43
N HIS A 236 0.69 -15.51 -13.39
CA HIS A 236 1.65 -16.27 -12.58
C HIS A 236 2.84 -15.45 -12.05
N PRO A 237 2.60 -14.30 -11.38
CA PRO A 237 3.68 -13.47 -10.88
C PRO A 237 4.46 -14.18 -9.77
N THR A 238 5.78 -13.96 -9.74
CA THR A 238 6.65 -14.40 -8.63
C THR A 238 6.64 -13.41 -7.46
N GLN A 239 6.03 -12.26 -7.63
CA GLN A 239 5.84 -11.23 -6.62
C GLN A 239 4.49 -11.40 -5.93
N PRO A 240 4.35 -11.00 -4.64
CA PRO A 240 3.08 -11.06 -3.94
C PRO A 240 2.09 -10.01 -4.46
N LEU A 241 0.81 -10.33 -4.32
CA LEU A 241 -0.31 -9.46 -4.62
C LEU A 241 -0.91 -8.88 -3.34
N THR A 242 -1.36 -7.63 -3.41
CA THR A 242 -2.10 -6.97 -2.33
C THR A 242 -3.13 -5.99 -2.88
N SER A 243 -4.08 -5.59 -2.04
CA SER A 243 -4.88 -4.37 -2.12
C SER A 243 -5.15 -3.97 -0.67
N GLY A 244 -4.94 -2.71 -0.33
CA GLY A 244 -4.79 -2.30 1.06
C GLY A 244 -6.07 -1.82 1.71
N VAL A 245 -6.40 -2.36 2.90
CA VAL A 245 -7.50 -1.84 3.71
C VAL A 245 -7.17 -0.44 4.22
N TRP A 246 -8.12 0.48 4.15
CA TRP A 246 -7.86 1.87 4.48
C TRP A 246 -8.93 2.52 5.38
N HIS A 247 -10.13 1.96 5.46
CA HIS A 247 -11.23 2.49 6.29
C HIS A 247 -12.13 1.38 6.83
N GLY A 248 -13.04 1.75 7.74
CA GLY A 248 -14.01 0.84 8.34
C GLY A 248 -13.55 0.21 9.66
N ASP A 249 -14.30 -0.75 10.14
CA ASP A 249 -14.02 -1.46 11.39
C ASP A 249 -13.32 -2.79 11.09
N TRP A 250 -12.04 -2.90 11.45
CA TRP A 250 -11.20 -4.08 11.20
C TRP A 250 -11.15 -5.07 12.37
N THR A 251 -11.98 -4.89 13.39
CA THR A 251 -11.97 -5.75 14.57
C THR A 251 -12.36 -7.20 14.26
N SER A 252 -13.09 -7.44 13.18
CA SER A 252 -13.38 -8.78 12.68
C SER A 252 -13.78 -8.75 11.20
N THR A 253 -13.70 -9.89 10.52
CA THR A 253 -14.17 -10.02 9.12
C THR A 253 -15.68 -9.84 8.97
N THR A 254 -16.45 -9.85 10.07
CA THR A 254 -17.90 -9.60 10.07
C THR A 254 -18.25 -8.11 10.22
N THR A 255 -17.35 -7.30 10.73
CA THR A 255 -17.50 -5.85 10.88
C THR A 255 -16.90 -5.05 9.72
N MET A 256 -15.94 -5.65 9.01
CA MET A 256 -15.34 -5.05 7.82
C MET A 256 -16.37 -4.73 6.74
N THR A 257 -16.07 -3.72 5.90
CA THR A 257 -16.78 -3.52 4.64
C THR A 257 -16.64 -4.75 3.74
N ALA A 258 -17.57 -4.92 2.78
CA ALA A 258 -17.46 -6.02 1.82
C ALA A 258 -16.13 -5.96 1.02
N VAL A 259 -15.67 -4.75 0.70
CA VAL A 259 -14.41 -4.52 0.00
C VAL A 259 -13.22 -4.82 0.91
N GLY A 260 -13.16 -4.27 2.12
CA GLY A 260 -12.09 -4.52 3.08
C GLY A 260 -11.92 -6.02 3.41
N LYS A 261 -13.02 -6.76 3.47
CA LYS A 261 -12.96 -8.22 3.62
C LYS A 261 -12.27 -8.90 2.43
N ILE A 262 -12.57 -8.48 1.19
CA ILE A 262 -11.92 -9.00 -0.02
C ILE A 262 -10.43 -8.66 -0.01
N GLU A 263 -10.07 -7.44 0.34
CA GLU A 263 -8.68 -6.98 0.44
C GLU A 263 -7.87 -7.87 1.39
N ILE A 264 -8.39 -8.19 2.56
CA ILE A 264 -7.73 -9.09 3.50
C ILE A 264 -7.70 -10.55 3.00
N GLU A 265 -8.82 -11.05 2.45
CA GLU A 265 -8.96 -12.46 2.10
C GLU A 265 -8.25 -12.82 0.79
N GLU A 266 -8.06 -11.87 -0.13
CA GLU A 266 -7.39 -12.13 -1.42
C GLU A 266 -5.89 -11.81 -1.39
N SER A 267 -5.41 -10.92 -0.54
CA SER A 267 -4.02 -10.47 -0.54
C SER A 267 -3.04 -11.55 -0.04
N ASP A 268 -1.90 -11.68 -0.71
CA ASP A 268 -0.80 -12.54 -0.29
C ASP A 268 -0.06 -11.94 0.91
N VAL A 269 0.17 -10.64 0.88
CA VAL A 269 0.66 -9.81 1.98
C VAL A 269 -0.39 -8.76 2.31
N ILE A 270 -0.61 -8.45 3.57
CA ILE A 270 -1.60 -7.47 3.98
C ILE A 270 -1.00 -6.07 3.86
N SER A 271 -1.63 -5.19 3.10
CA SER A 271 -1.31 -3.77 3.12
C SER A 271 -2.44 -2.95 3.74
N PHE A 272 -2.09 -1.77 4.26
CA PHE A 272 -3.07 -0.87 4.86
C PHE A 272 -2.61 0.58 4.81
N HIS A 273 -3.56 1.52 4.93
CA HIS A 273 -3.29 2.94 5.11
C HIS A 273 -3.61 3.39 6.53
N ASN A 274 -2.78 4.26 7.07
CA ASN A 274 -3.06 4.87 8.36
C ASN A 274 -2.40 6.26 8.47
N TYR A 275 -3.22 7.29 8.51
CA TYR A 275 -2.78 8.67 8.72
C TYR A 275 -3.07 9.17 10.15
N GLY A 276 -3.48 8.27 11.04
CA GLY A 276 -3.79 8.58 12.42
C GLY A 276 -2.57 8.80 13.31
N TRP A 277 -2.84 9.05 14.58
CA TRP A 277 -1.83 9.16 15.63
C TRP A 277 -1.11 7.81 15.84
N PRO A 278 0.08 7.80 16.48
CA PRO A 278 0.84 6.56 16.68
C PRO A 278 0.08 5.47 17.44
N GLU A 279 -0.80 5.84 18.36
CA GLU A 279 -1.67 4.89 19.08
C GLU A 279 -2.68 4.22 18.16
N ASP A 280 -3.22 4.96 17.21
CA ASP A 280 -4.14 4.45 16.19
C ASP A 280 -3.41 3.53 15.21
N PHE A 281 -2.22 3.94 14.74
CA PHE A 281 -1.35 3.11 13.92
C PHE A 281 -1.03 1.77 14.62
N GLU A 282 -0.60 1.82 15.88
CA GLU A 282 -0.29 0.60 16.65
C GLU A 282 -1.52 -0.27 16.85
N ALA A 283 -2.70 0.32 17.08
CA ALA A 283 -3.96 -0.40 17.19
C ALA A 283 -4.31 -1.16 15.91
N HIS A 284 -4.22 -0.50 14.75
CA HIS A 284 -4.47 -1.13 13.45
C HIS A 284 -3.48 -2.25 13.15
N VAL A 285 -2.18 -2.06 13.41
CA VAL A 285 -1.19 -3.14 13.30
C VAL A 285 -1.61 -4.35 14.15
N LYS A 286 -2.02 -4.14 15.41
CA LYS A 286 -2.45 -5.23 16.29
C LYS A 286 -3.70 -5.96 15.79
N LEU A 287 -4.61 -5.29 15.09
CA LEU A 287 -5.77 -5.91 14.46
C LEU A 287 -5.39 -6.80 13.26
N LEU A 288 -4.28 -6.49 12.58
CA LEU A 288 -3.81 -7.23 11.41
C LEU A 288 -2.88 -8.42 11.75
N LEU A 289 -2.19 -8.39 12.90
CA LEU A 289 -1.29 -9.48 13.33
C LEU A 289 -1.94 -10.88 13.37
N PRO A 290 -3.22 -11.05 13.78
CA PRO A 290 -3.87 -12.37 13.81
C PRO A 290 -4.05 -13.05 12.46
N TYR A 291 -3.86 -12.35 11.35
CA TYR A 291 -3.90 -12.95 10.01
C TYR A 291 -2.61 -13.70 9.64
N HIS A 292 -1.57 -13.64 10.48
CA HIS A 292 -0.28 -14.34 10.33
C HIS A 292 0.40 -14.12 8.97
N ARG A 293 0.19 -12.96 8.34
CA ARG A 293 0.79 -12.55 7.08
C ARG A 293 1.69 -11.33 7.26
N PRO A 294 2.68 -11.11 6.38
CA PRO A 294 3.44 -9.87 6.36
C PRO A 294 2.51 -8.66 6.26
N ILE A 295 2.88 -7.58 6.92
CA ILE A 295 2.09 -6.34 6.96
C ILE A 295 2.94 -5.20 6.39
N ILE A 296 2.35 -4.42 5.49
CA ILE A 296 2.96 -3.23 4.88
C ILE A 296 1.98 -2.07 5.02
N CYS A 297 2.38 -1.01 5.72
CA CYS A 297 1.67 0.26 5.68
C CYS A 297 2.07 0.98 4.38
N THR A 298 1.16 0.99 3.42
CA THR A 298 1.40 1.55 2.08
C THR A 298 1.14 3.04 1.99
N GLU A 299 0.51 3.62 3.01
CA GLU A 299 0.35 5.06 3.17
C GLU A 299 0.32 5.47 4.64
N TYR A 300 1.17 6.39 4.99
CA TYR A 300 1.18 7.12 6.26
C TYR A 300 1.85 8.49 6.04
N MET A 301 1.99 9.26 7.06
CA MET A 301 2.63 10.56 7.12
C MET A 301 1.72 11.70 6.61
N ALA A 302 1.06 12.32 7.57
CA ALA A 302 0.32 13.56 7.38
C ALA A 302 0.58 14.43 8.63
N ARG A 303 1.53 15.36 8.52
CA ARG A 303 2.07 16.10 9.67
C ARG A 303 1.05 16.91 10.42
N ASN A 304 0.11 17.51 9.71
CA ASN A 304 -0.93 18.36 10.28
C ASN A 304 -1.97 17.62 11.14
N ILE A 305 -2.02 16.28 11.04
CA ILE A 305 -2.94 15.44 11.82
C ILE A 305 -2.21 14.42 12.71
N GLY A 306 -0.89 14.51 12.83
CA GLY A 306 -0.11 13.78 13.84
C GLY A 306 0.57 12.51 13.40
N SER A 307 0.38 12.07 12.14
CA SER A 307 1.14 10.98 11.54
C SER A 307 2.48 11.50 11.02
N THR A 308 3.58 11.19 11.72
CA THR A 308 4.90 11.75 11.42
C THR A 308 5.99 10.68 11.44
N PHE A 309 7.14 10.97 10.81
CA PHE A 309 8.25 10.01 10.73
C PHE A 309 8.79 9.60 12.11
N ASP A 310 8.91 10.54 13.04
CA ASP A 310 9.45 10.31 14.38
C ASP A 310 8.53 9.49 15.28
N THR A 311 7.24 9.45 14.98
CA THR A 311 6.25 8.68 15.76
C THR A 311 5.90 7.34 15.11
N ILE A 312 5.76 7.29 13.79
CA ILE A 312 5.29 6.09 13.07
C ILE A 312 6.42 5.13 12.72
N LEU A 313 7.56 5.62 12.19
CA LEU A 313 8.66 4.73 11.75
C LEU A 313 9.20 3.83 12.87
N PRO A 314 9.42 4.32 14.12
CA PRO A 314 9.85 3.45 15.22
C PRO A 314 8.84 2.35 15.54
N LEU A 315 7.53 2.62 15.44
CA LEU A 315 6.49 1.62 15.63
C LEU A 315 6.47 0.59 14.48
N ALA A 316 6.54 1.05 13.24
CA ALA A 316 6.62 0.17 12.08
C ALA A 316 7.83 -0.77 12.20
N LYS A 317 9.01 -0.24 12.56
CA LYS A 317 10.21 -1.05 12.81
C LYS A 317 10.03 -2.05 13.95
N LYS A 318 9.44 -1.62 15.08
CA LYS A 318 9.15 -2.47 16.24
C LYS A 318 8.31 -3.70 15.89
N TYR A 319 7.31 -3.51 15.04
CA TYR A 319 6.41 -4.58 14.61
C TYR A 319 6.83 -5.27 13.30
N HIS A 320 7.99 -4.88 12.75
CA HIS A 320 8.47 -5.36 11.46
C HIS A 320 7.45 -5.16 10.33
N VAL A 321 6.77 -4.03 10.34
CA VAL A 321 5.82 -3.58 9.31
C VAL A 321 6.58 -2.77 8.28
N GLY A 322 6.41 -3.07 7.00
CA GLY A 322 6.92 -2.21 5.92
C GLY A 322 6.23 -0.83 5.98
N ALA A 323 6.96 0.25 5.71
CA ALA A 323 6.46 1.61 5.90
C ALA A 323 6.73 2.49 4.66
N ILE A 324 5.67 2.80 3.91
CA ILE A 324 5.72 3.60 2.69
C ILE A 324 4.92 4.89 2.94
N ASN A 325 5.62 6.02 3.08
CA ASN A 325 4.95 7.31 3.32
C ASN A 325 4.33 7.85 2.03
N TRP A 326 3.36 8.75 2.14
CA TRP A 326 2.89 9.52 1.00
C TRP A 326 3.82 10.72 0.78
N GLY A 327 4.27 10.90 -0.52
CA GLY A 327 5.04 12.05 -0.96
C GLY A 327 6.54 12.00 -0.67
N LEU A 328 7.35 12.11 -1.72
CA LEU A 328 8.80 12.20 -1.63
C LEU A 328 9.28 13.63 -1.90
N VAL A 329 8.90 14.20 -3.04
CA VAL A 329 9.34 15.51 -3.51
C VAL A 329 8.12 16.38 -3.83
N ALA A 330 8.07 17.56 -3.24
CA ALA A 330 7.03 18.54 -3.51
C ALA A 330 7.09 18.98 -4.99
N GLY A 331 5.96 18.89 -5.68
CA GLY A 331 5.91 19.16 -7.11
C GLY A 331 4.53 19.59 -7.60
N LYS A 332 4.26 19.33 -8.87
CA LYS A 332 2.98 19.65 -9.51
C LYS A 332 1.77 18.99 -8.85
N SER A 333 1.93 17.82 -8.22
CA SER A 333 0.87 17.15 -7.48
C SER A 333 0.38 17.94 -6.27
N GLN A 334 1.19 18.87 -5.74
CA GLN A 334 0.88 19.67 -4.55
C GLN A 334 0.51 18.85 -3.31
N THR A 335 1.07 17.66 -3.13
CA THR A 335 0.81 16.77 -2.01
C THR A 335 1.30 17.30 -0.67
N TRP A 336 2.19 18.29 -0.69
CA TRP A 336 2.63 19.04 0.50
C TRP A 336 1.56 19.98 1.10
N ILE A 337 0.48 20.27 0.33
CA ILE A 337 -0.64 21.09 0.78
C ILE A 337 -1.63 20.21 1.58
N PRO A 338 -2.22 20.70 2.69
CA PRO A 338 -3.21 19.96 3.47
C PRO A 338 -4.52 19.63 2.71
N TRP A 339 -5.20 18.55 3.10
CA TRP A 339 -6.45 18.10 2.48
C TRP A 339 -7.61 19.10 2.59
N ASP A 340 -7.65 19.93 3.66
CA ASP A 340 -8.66 20.99 3.82
C ASP A 340 -8.60 22.05 2.72
N SER A 341 -7.55 22.06 1.91
CA SER A 341 -7.40 22.90 0.72
C SER A 341 -8.52 22.72 -0.32
N TRP A 342 -9.17 21.56 -0.34
CA TRP A 342 -10.33 21.32 -1.20
C TRP A 342 -11.53 22.21 -0.82
N GLN A 343 -11.62 22.63 0.43
CA GLN A 343 -12.63 23.58 0.95
C GLN A 343 -12.05 24.98 1.09
N ARG A 344 -10.73 25.09 1.33
CA ARG A 344 -10.05 26.34 1.60
C ARG A 344 -8.66 26.38 0.95
N PRO A 345 -8.57 26.70 -0.37
CA PRO A 345 -7.29 26.72 -1.09
C PRO A 345 -6.24 27.66 -0.48
N TYR A 346 -4.99 27.21 -0.43
CA TYR A 346 -3.82 27.94 0.07
C TYR A 346 -3.20 28.79 -1.06
N VAL A 347 -3.93 29.79 -1.58
CA VAL A 347 -3.49 30.63 -2.71
C VAL A 347 -2.63 31.79 -2.26
N SER A 348 -3.04 32.48 -1.19
CA SER A 348 -2.36 33.69 -0.69
C SER A 348 -1.29 33.39 0.34
N ASP A 349 -1.54 32.37 1.16
CA ASP A 349 -0.67 31.99 2.27
C ASP A 349 -0.26 30.52 2.12
N GLN A 350 0.98 30.22 2.42
CA GLN A 350 1.46 28.85 2.48
C GLN A 350 0.90 28.14 3.73
N PRO A 351 0.66 26.81 3.70
CA PRO A 351 0.29 26.10 4.90
C PRO A 351 1.41 26.20 5.94
N ALA A 352 1.02 26.37 7.22
CA ALA A 352 1.98 26.48 8.32
C ALA A 352 2.89 25.24 8.46
N VAL A 353 2.37 24.08 8.05
CA VAL A 353 3.08 22.81 8.03
C VAL A 353 2.73 22.06 6.76
N TRP A 354 3.75 21.55 6.06
CA TRP A 354 3.53 20.64 4.91
C TRP A 354 2.86 19.36 5.37
N GLN A 355 1.87 18.92 4.59
CA GLN A 355 1.17 17.69 4.92
C GLN A 355 2.05 16.47 4.69
N HIS A 356 2.50 16.29 3.46
CA HIS A 356 3.37 15.21 3.02
C HIS A 356 4.73 15.76 2.57
N ASP A 357 5.40 15.06 1.71
CA ASP A 357 6.66 15.34 1.04
C ASP A 357 7.86 15.60 1.96
N VAL A 358 8.98 15.01 1.58
CA VAL A 358 10.23 15.07 2.34
C VAL A 358 11.14 16.19 1.84
N PHE A 359 11.16 16.38 0.50
CA PHE A 359 12.06 17.29 -0.17
C PHE A 359 11.34 18.41 -0.91
N HIS A 360 12.02 19.56 -1.02
CA HIS A 360 11.74 20.57 -2.02
C HIS A 360 12.18 20.08 -3.41
N PRO A 361 11.71 20.71 -4.53
CA PRO A 361 12.12 20.33 -5.89
C PRO A 361 13.61 20.46 -6.17
N ASP A 362 14.35 21.20 -5.34
CA ASP A 362 15.82 21.33 -5.42
C ASP A 362 16.57 20.29 -4.57
N GLY A 363 15.86 19.36 -3.94
CA GLY A 363 16.42 18.30 -3.09
C GLY A 363 16.73 18.71 -1.67
N LYS A 364 16.41 19.97 -1.27
CA LYS A 364 16.55 20.35 0.14
C LYS A 364 15.47 19.69 0.97
N PRO A 365 15.79 19.12 2.13
CA PRO A 365 14.79 18.63 3.05
C PRO A 365 13.82 19.73 3.48
N TYR A 366 12.54 19.39 3.57
CA TYR A 366 11.59 20.26 4.26
C TYR A 366 11.96 20.39 5.74
N ARG A 367 12.38 19.28 6.37
CA ARG A 367 12.91 19.25 7.75
C ARG A 367 14.12 18.32 7.83
N GLU A 368 15.29 18.87 8.14
CA GLU A 368 16.53 18.10 8.32
C GLU A 368 16.38 16.96 9.35
N ARG A 369 15.69 17.26 10.46
CA ARG A 369 15.46 16.26 11.51
C ARG A 369 14.73 15.01 11.02
N GLU A 370 13.78 15.15 10.10
CA GLU A 370 13.05 13.98 9.54
C GLU A 370 13.97 13.11 8.70
N VAL A 371 14.84 13.73 7.90
CA VAL A 371 15.88 13.02 7.14
C VAL A 371 16.85 12.27 8.06
N GLU A 372 17.27 12.88 9.16
CA GLU A 372 18.10 12.25 10.18
C GLU A 372 17.40 11.04 10.82
N ILE A 373 16.12 11.15 11.16
CA ILE A 373 15.31 10.06 11.73
C ILE A 373 15.20 8.91 10.74
N ILE A 374 14.80 9.18 9.50
CA ILE A 374 14.67 8.14 8.46
C ILE A 374 16.02 7.40 8.33
N ARG A 375 17.12 8.14 8.11
CA ARG A 375 18.47 7.55 7.97
C ARG A 375 18.88 6.72 9.18
N SER A 376 18.62 7.19 10.39
CA SER A 376 19.00 6.48 11.63
C SER A 376 18.28 5.13 11.76
N LEU A 377 17.07 5.03 11.23
CA LEU A 377 16.27 3.81 11.29
C LEU A 377 16.56 2.85 10.13
N THR A 378 16.92 3.36 8.95
CA THR A 378 17.22 2.56 7.74
C THR A 378 18.67 2.06 7.69
N SER A 379 19.64 2.77 8.29
CA SER A 379 21.08 2.48 8.22
C SER A 379 21.52 1.13 8.81
N GLY A 380 20.64 0.37 9.46
CA GLY A 380 20.92 -0.98 9.96
C GLY A 380 20.65 -2.13 8.96
N GLY A 381 20.07 -1.86 7.81
CA GLY A 381 19.64 -2.89 6.84
C GLY A 381 20.69 -3.31 5.81
N HIS A 382 21.71 -2.51 5.56
CA HIS A 382 22.69 -2.75 4.51
C HIS A 382 24.00 -3.45 4.97
N ALA A 383 24.10 -3.88 6.22
CA ALA A 383 25.30 -4.50 6.77
C ALA A 383 25.20 -6.03 6.83
N SER A 384 25.08 -6.74 5.71
CA SER A 384 25.57 -8.13 5.60
C SER A 384 25.29 -8.78 4.23
N SER A 385 26.08 -8.46 3.22
CA SER A 385 26.27 -9.34 2.05
C SER A 385 27.74 -9.41 1.56
N ASN A 386 28.71 -9.17 2.45
CA ASN A 386 30.10 -9.52 2.19
C ASN A 386 30.42 -10.85 2.86
N VAL A 387 29.93 -11.95 2.30
CA VAL A 387 30.58 -13.27 2.53
C VAL A 387 31.83 -13.29 1.67
N THR A 388 32.95 -12.92 2.27
CA THR A 388 34.29 -13.16 1.74
C THR A 388 34.48 -14.65 1.57
N GLY A 389 34.56 -15.11 0.34
CA GLY A 389 35.03 -16.43 0.02
C GLY A 389 36.50 -16.58 0.45
N ALA A 390 36.70 -17.24 1.57
CA ALA A 390 37.99 -17.71 1.97
C ALA A 390 38.31 -18.97 1.16
N THR A 391 39.13 -18.83 0.14
CA THR A 391 39.84 -19.95 -0.50
C THR A 391 40.89 -20.48 0.46
N SER A 392 40.65 -21.67 1.02
CA SER A 392 41.72 -22.45 1.66
C SER A 392 42.49 -23.24 0.59
N ARG A 393 43.78 -23.09 0.61
CA ARG A 393 44.75 -23.94 -0.10
C ARG A 393 44.75 -25.35 0.49
#